data_1f7c4d5c50a32dc05c697f2092867764
#
_entry.id   1f7c4d5c50a32dc05c697f2092867764
#
_cell.length_a   1.000
_cell.length_b   1.000
_cell.length_c   1.000
_cell.angle_alpha   90.00
_cell.angle_beta   90.00
_cell.angle_gamma   90.00
#
_symmetry.space_group_name_H-M   'P 1'
#
loop_
_entity.id
_entity.type
_entity.pdbx_description
1 polymer ?
#
loop_
_entity_poly.entity_id
_entity_poly.type
_entity_poly.pdbx_seq_one_letter_code
_entity_poly.pdbx_strand_id
1 'polypeptide(L)'
;ARDYFVEMAGRADAVLVHDGGSPSALLALNQGLAPSLNAFQRGDLFQRAEGRSAPYNLYSQGSALRDAIRRMNIDAQRLLTGFRPVPPGDEAQRADGVNIDWSGAYDSGFRYVPGQDRYRWIRQGEDAVDASGTAVQVDAVLLGRVEAREIPQDPAGRLYVAVEGGPATLLWRGTVQHGRWSVDGGLRFVAHDGTEVSLEAMMTWAAFLPPWAEATLR
;
A
#
# COMPACT_ATOMS: atom_id res chain seq x y z
N ALA A 1 11.06 9.73 0.72
CA ALA A 1 10.56 9.01 -0.47
C ALA A 1 11.62 8.05 -1.03
N ARG A 2 11.19 7.06 -1.80
CA ARG A 2 12.01 6.18 -2.63
C ARG A 2 11.46 6.24 -4.06
N ASP A 3 12.27 5.87 -5.04
CA ASP A 3 11.92 6.01 -6.46
C ASP A 3 10.61 5.29 -6.81
N TYR A 4 10.43 4.06 -6.32
CA TYR A 4 9.21 3.29 -6.55
C TYR A 4 7.94 3.91 -5.93
N PHE A 5 8.05 4.66 -4.82
CA PHE A 5 6.91 5.41 -4.29
C PHE A 5 6.56 6.62 -5.18
N VAL A 6 7.57 7.28 -5.75
CA VAL A 6 7.34 8.41 -6.67
C VAL A 6 6.68 7.91 -7.95
N GLU A 7 7.19 6.81 -8.51
CA GLU A 7 6.62 6.19 -9.71
C GLU A 7 5.18 5.72 -9.46
N MET A 8 4.94 5.02 -8.34
CA MET A 8 3.60 4.57 -7.96
C MET A 8 2.62 5.74 -7.81
N ALA A 9 3.03 6.83 -7.17
CA ALA A 9 2.20 8.01 -7.00
C ALA A 9 1.90 8.68 -8.35
N GLY A 10 2.89 8.79 -9.25
CA GLY A 10 2.69 9.34 -10.60
C GLY A 10 1.74 8.52 -11.44
N ARG A 11 1.85 7.19 -11.43
CA ARG A 11 0.95 6.29 -12.17
C ARG A 11 -0.47 6.31 -11.61
N ALA A 12 -0.62 6.47 -10.30
CA ALA A 12 -1.92 6.53 -9.63
C ALA A 12 -2.57 7.92 -9.68
N ASP A 13 -1.95 8.92 -10.31
CA ASP A 13 -2.36 10.33 -10.23
C ASP A 13 -2.53 10.81 -8.77
N ALA A 14 -1.71 10.30 -7.86
CA ALA A 14 -1.81 10.52 -6.42
C ALA A 14 -0.79 11.55 -5.92
N VAL A 15 -1.10 12.21 -4.82
CA VAL A 15 -0.17 13.11 -4.13
C VAL A 15 0.71 12.32 -3.15
N LEU A 16 2.01 12.35 -3.35
CA LEU A 16 2.96 11.70 -2.44
C LEU A 16 3.24 12.59 -1.23
N VAL A 17 2.85 12.11 -0.05
CA VAL A 17 3.19 12.76 1.24
C VAL A 17 4.43 12.08 1.81
N HIS A 18 5.51 12.84 2.09
CA HIS A 18 6.77 12.22 2.50
C HIS A 18 7.63 13.12 3.39
N ASP A 19 8.58 12.50 4.11
CA ASP A 19 9.63 13.17 4.89
C ASP A 19 10.97 12.89 4.22
N GLY A 20 11.43 13.82 3.38
CA GLY A 20 12.64 13.66 2.59
C GLY A 20 12.60 12.50 1.58
N GLY A 21 13.78 12.11 1.09
CA GLY A 21 13.89 11.02 0.13
C GLY A 21 15.31 10.73 -0.34
N SER A 22 15.47 9.68 -1.17
CA SER A 22 16.71 9.46 -1.91
C SER A 22 16.95 10.62 -2.89
N PRO A 23 18.22 10.94 -3.24
CA PRO A 23 18.49 11.99 -4.21
C PRO A 23 17.75 11.81 -5.54
N SER A 24 17.69 10.59 -6.05
CA SER A 24 16.95 10.23 -7.27
C SER A 24 15.45 10.48 -7.14
N ALA A 25 14.83 10.05 -6.03
CA ALA A 25 13.40 10.28 -5.78
C ALA A 25 13.08 11.80 -5.68
N LEU A 26 13.91 12.57 -4.98
CA LEU A 26 13.72 14.01 -4.87
C LEU A 26 13.90 14.72 -6.21
N LEU A 27 14.86 14.27 -7.04
CA LEU A 27 15.05 14.78 -8.40
C LEU A 27 13.80 14.51 -9.26
N ALA A 28 13.26 13.28 -9.24
CA ALA A 28 12.08 12.90 -9.98
C ALA A 28 10.83 13.72 -9.57
N LEU A 29 10.66 13.97 -8.27
CA LEU A 29 9.60 14.85 -7.75
C LEU A 29 9.77 16.30 -8.22
N ASN A 30 11.00 16.82 -8.20
CA ASN A 30 11.29 18.18 -8.71
C ASN A 30 11.07 18.30 -10.22
N GLN A 31 11.19 17.21 -10.96
CA GLN A 31 10.86 17.13 -12.40
C GLN A 31 9.36 16.95 -12.66
N GLY A 32 8.54 16.86 -11.60
CA GLY A 32 7.08 16.78 -11.73
C GLY A 32 6.54 15.38 -12.01
N LEU A 33 7.31 14.31 -11.70
CA LEU A 33 6.85 12.93 -11.93
C LEU A 33 5.61 12.58 -11.11
N ALA A 34 5.47 13.18 -9.93
CA ALA A 34 4.27 13.11 -9.10
C ALA A 34 4.15 14.40 -8.26
N PRO A 35 2.93 14.88 -7.99
CA PRO A 35 2.74 15.95 -7.03
C PRO A 35 3.08 15.46 -5.63
N SER A 36 3.69 16.34 -4.80
CA SER A 36 4.11 15.91 -3.47
C SER A 36 3.99 16.97 -2.38
N LEU A 37 3.86 16.50 -1.15
CA LEU A 37 3.95 17.29 0.08
C LEU A 37 5.13 16.76 0.91
N ASN A 38 6.23 17.51 0.88
CA ASN A 38 7.46 17.18 1.61
C ASN A 38 7.47 17.85 2.98
N ALA A 39 7.59 17.09 4.06
CA ALA A 39 7.62 17.60 5.43
C ALA A 39 8.73 18.64 5.67
N PHE A 40 9.87 18.53 4.99
CA PHE A 40 10.95 19.53 5.08
C PHE A 40 10.55 20.90 4.51
N GLN A 41 9.63 20.93 3.54
CA GLN A 41 9.17 22.18 2.90
C GLN A 41 7.86 22.68 3.50
N ARG A 42 7.08 21.77 4.08
CA ARG A 42 5.74 22.01 4.59
C ARG A 42 5.62 21.63 6.07
N GLY A 43 6.56 22.11 6.88
CA GLY A 43 6.55 21.92 8.33
C GLY A 43 5.25 22.37 9.02
N ASP A 44 4.49 23.25 8.37
CA ASP A 44 3.16 23.69 8.80
C ASP A 44 2.11 22.55 8.82
N LEU A 45 2.33 21.49 8.06
CA LEU A 45 1.43 20.33 7.96
C LEU A 45 1.82 19.16 8.85
N PHE A 46 3.00 19.21 9.46
CA PHE A 46 3.57 18.09 10.19
C PHE A 46 4.00 18.49 11.60
N GLN A 47 3.91 17.54 12.51
CA GLN A 47 4.36 17.69 13.88
C GLN A 47 5.11 16.45 14.36
N ARG A 48 6.10 16.63 15.22
CA ARG A 48 6.78 15.50 15.87
C ARG A 48 6.17 15.26 17.24
N ALA A 49 5.78 14.00 17.49
CA ALA A 49 5.28 13.60 18.80
C ALA A 49 6.44 13.42 19.78
N GLU A 50 6.21 13.81 21.02
CA GLU A 50 7.11 13.53 22.13
C GLU A 50 7.06 12.04 22.51
N GLY A 51 8.11 11.52 23.13
CA GLY A 51 8.18 10.13 23.60
C GLY A 51 8.47 9.08 22.54
N ARG A 52 8.69 9.47 21.28
CA ARG A 52 9.15 8.57 20.21
C ARG A 52 10.39 9.14 19.52
N SER A 53 11.27 8.26 19.09
CA SER A 53 12.48 8.66 18.33
C SER A 53 12.17 8.89 16.85
N ALA A 54 12.89 9.82 16.22
CA ALA A 54 12.90 9.94 14.77
C ALA A 54 13.42 8.65 14.12
N PRO A 55 12.93 8.27 12.94
CA PRO A 55 11.94 8.96 12.10
C PRO A 55 10.47 8.66 12.46
N TYR A 56 10.21 7.80 13.45
CA TYR A 56 8.88 7.23 13.74
C TYR A 56 7.95 8.14 14.56
N ASN A 57 8.31 9.40 14.72
CA ASN A 57 7.58 10.38 15.52
C ASN A 57 6.98 11.53 14.71
N LEU A 58 7.02 11.46 13.38
CA LEU A 58 6.43 12.49 12.52
C LEU A 58 4.99 12.14 12.16
N TYR A 59 4.09 13.07 12.41
CA TYR A 59 2.66 12.92 12.21
C TYR A 59 2.09 14.09 11.42
N SER A 60 0.96 13.87 10.77
CA SER A 60 0.15 14.89 10.14
C SER A 60 -1.33 14.59 10.36
N GLN A 61 -2.16 15.62 10.26
CA GLN A 61 -3.60 15.46 10.29
C GLN A 61 -4.16 15.32 8.88
N GLY A 62 -4.99 14.30 8.66
CA GLY A 62 -5.60 14.03 7.35
C GLY A 62 -6.43 15.20 6.80
N SER A 63 -7.07 16.00 7.66
CA SER A 63 -7.77 17.24 7.25
C SER A 63 -6.81 18.28 6.71
N ALA A 64 -5.70 18.54 7.40
CA ALA A 64 -4.68 19.51 6.98
C ALA A 64 -4.06 19.11 5.63
N LEU A 65 -3.77 17.81 5.44
CA LEU A 65 -3.26 17.29 4.17
C LEU A 65 -4.28 17.48 3.03
N ARG A 66 -5.56 17.13 3.25
CA ARG A 66 -6.62 17.34 2.25
C ARG A 66 -6.78 18.81 1.86
N ASP A 67 -6.73 19.73 2.83
CA ASP A 67 -6.83 21.16 2.56
C ASP A 67 -5.60 21.69 1.81
N ALA A 68 -4.41 21.17 2.09
CA ALA A 68 -3.20 21.49 1.34
C ALA A 68 -3.30 21.00 -0.11
N ILE A 69 -3.76 19.75 -0.33
CA ILE A 69 -3.95 19.15 -1.67
C ILE A 69 -4.97 19.96 -2.50
N ARG A 70 -6.10 20.35 -1.89
CA ARG A 70 -7.08 21.21 -2.56
C ARG A 70 -6.47 22.54 -3.05
N ARG A 71 -5.59 23.14 -2.26
CA ARG A 71 -4.88 24.37 -2.64
C ARG A 71 -3.87 24.19 -3.77
N MET A 72 -3.43 22.95 -4.04
CA MET A 72 -2.57 22.63 -5.18
C MET A 72 -3.34 22.55 -6.51
N ASN A 73 -4.66 22.73 -6.50
CA ASN A 73 -5.55 22.56 -7.67
C ASN A 73 -5.41 21.18 -8.34
N ILE A 74 -5.07 20.17 -7.58
CA ILE A 74 -5.05 18.78 -8.04
C ILE A 74 -6.47 18.25 -7.94
N ASP A 75 -7.00 17.75 -9.04
CA ASP A 75 -8.34 17.14 -9.07
C ASP A 75 -8.31 15.77 -8.37
N ALA A 76 -8.47 15.81 -7.05
CA ALA A 76 -8.52 14.61 -6.21
C ALA A 76 -9.83 13.81 -6.40
N GLN A 77 -10.82 14.32 -7.11
CA GLN A 77 -12.09 13.61 -7.34
C GLN A 77 -11.96 12.45 -8.35
N ARG A 78 -10.91 12.45 -9.16
CA ARG A 78 -10.63 11.36 -10.10
C ARG A 78 -10.39 10.00 -9.44
N LEU A 79 -9.96 10.00 -8.19
CA LEU A 79 -9.57 8.81 -7.44
C LEU A 79 -10.75 8.02 -6.84
N LEU A 80 -11.98 8.54 -6.86
CA LEU A 80 -13.12 7.94 -6.16
C LEU A 80 -14.19 7.34 -7.08
N THR A 81 -14.00 7.35 -8.38
CA THR A 81 -14.94 6.72 -9.35
C THR A 81 -14.61 5.24 -9.58
N GLY A 82 -14.25 4.54 -8.51
CA GLY A 82 -13.98 3.10 -8.59
C GLY A 82 -15.24 2.29 -8.83
N PHE A 83 -15.13 1.29 -9.69
CA PHE A 83 -16.14 0.24 -9.83
C PHE A 83 -16.43 -0.38 -8.47
N ARG A 84 -17.69 -0.62 -8.15
CA ARG A 84 -18.03 -1.38 -6.95
C ARG A 84 -17.47 -2.78 -7.10
N PRO A 85 -16.79 -3.31 -6.07
CA PRO A 85 -16.30 -4.68 -6.12
C PRO A 85 -17.48 -5.63 -6.36
N VAL A 86 -17.35 -6.51 -7.34
CA VAL A 86 -18.31 -7.60 -7.55
C VAL A 86 -17.95 -8.70 -6.56
N PRO A 87 -18.89 -9.19 -5.73
CA PRO A 87 -18.62 -10.29 -4.82
C PRO A 87 -18.09 -11.51 -5.58
N PRO A 88 -17.09 -12.23 -5.01
CA PRO A 88 -16.62 -13.47 -5.62
C PRO A 88 -17.78 -14.46 -5.76
N GLY A 89 -17.79 -15.22 -6.86
CA GLY A 89 -18.81 -16.26 -7.10
C GLY A 89 -18.78 -17.37 -6.04
N ASP A 90 -19.83 -18.16 -5.96
CA ASP A 90 -19.98 -19.24 -4.97
C ASP A 90 -18.90 -20.33 -5.06
N GLU A 91 -18.23 -20.46 -6.20
CA GLU A 91 -17.13 -21.41 -6.45
C GLU A 91 -15.74 -20.86 -6.09
N ALA A 92 -15.63 -19.65 -5.52
CA ALA A 92 -14.34 -19.06 -5.18
C ALA A 92 -13.63 -19.91 -4.11
N GLN A 93 -12.33 -20.12 -4.32
CA GLN A 93 -11.47 -20.79 -3.34
C GLN A 93 -11.54 -20.05 -2.01
N ARG A 94 -11.75 -20.76 -0.90
CA ARG A 94 -11.76 -20.18 0.44
C ARG A 94 -10.36 -20.17 1.05
N ALA A 95 -10.07 -19.13 1.85
CA ALA A 95 -8.91 -19.09 2.71
C ALA A 95 -9.21 -18.28 3.96
N ASP A 96 -8.85 -18.84 5.10
CA ASP A 96 -9.02 -18.19 6.42
C ASP A 96 -7.97 -17.10 6.67
N GLY A 97 -7.01 -16.95 5.78
CA GLY A 97 -5.98 -15.92 5.87
C GLY A 97 -4.74 -16.23 5.05
N VAL A 98 -3.69 -15.47 5.33
CA VAL A 98 -2.37 -15.61 4.72
C VAL A 98 -1.26 -15.30 5.70
N ASN A 99 -0.18 -16.05 5.64
CA ASN A 99 1.11 -15.70 6.24
C ASN A 99 2.05 -15.19 5.17
N ILE A 100 2.82 -14.16 5.50
CA ILE A 100 3.84 -13.59 4.63
C ILE A 100 5.18 -13.69 5.35
N ASP A 101 6.06 -14.48 4.81
CA ASP A 101 7.47 -14.56 5.20
C ASP A 101 8.28 -13.59 4.33
N TRP A 102 8.85 -12.58 4.97
CA TRP A 102 9.70 -11.57 4.33
C TRP A 102 11.19 -11.96 4.36
N SER A 103 11.52 -13.20 4.65
CA SER A 103 12.89 -13.71 4.87
C SER A 103 13.64 -13.03 6.02
N GLY A 104 12.98 -12.87 7.17
CA GLY A 104 13.63 -12.24 8.31
C GLY A 104 12.71 -12.04 9.53
N ALA A 105 13.05 -11.11 10.39
CA ALA A 105 12.35 -10.84 11.67
C ALA A 105 10.97 -10.17 11.52
N TYR A 106 10.42 -10.07 10.32
CA TYR A 106 9.22 -9.29 10.03
C TYR A 106 8.06 -10.15 9.52
N ASP A 107 7.86 -11.33 10.09
CA ASP A 107 6.70 -12.14 9.74
C ASP A 107 5.42 -11.35 9.98
N SER A 108 4.57 -11.34 8.97
CA SER A 108 3.26 -10.73 9.03
C SER A 108 2.23 -11.66 8.42
N GLY A 109 0.96 -11.40 8.71
CA GLY A 109 -0.11 -12.19 8.14
C GLY A 109 -1.45 -11.52 8.31
N PHE A 110 -2.46 -12.17 7.78
CA PHE A 110 -3.83 -11.72 7.89
C PHE A 110 -4.72 -12.91 8.23
N ARG A 111 -5.65 -12.73 9.14
CA ARG A 111 -6.65 -13.72 9.53
C ARG A 111 -8.04 -13.18 9.26
N TYR A 112 -8.82 -13.90 8.51
CA TYR A 112 -10.21 -13.56 8.24
C TYR A 112 -11.08 -13.71 9.49
N VAL A 113 -12.00 -12.76 9.67
CA VAL A 113 -12.98 -12.72 10.76
C VAL A 113 -14.39 -12.75 10.15
N PRO A 114 -15.00 -13.92 9.98
CA PRO A 114 -16.26 -14.07 9.24
C PRO A 114 -17.40 -13.18 9.75
N GLY A 115 -17.52 -13.01 11.07
CA GLY A 115 -18.57 -12.19 11.67
C GLY A 115 -18.42 -10.68 11.44
N GLN A 116 -17.29 -10.24 10.90
CA GLN A 116 -16.99 -8.83 10.59
C GLN A 116 -16.73 -8.60 9.10
N ASP A 117 -16.60 -9.69 8.33
CA ASP A 117 -16.25 -9.69 6.90
C ASP A 117 -14.92 -8.94 6.61
N ARG A 118 -13.95 -9.06 7.52
CA ARG A 118 -12.67 -8.34 7.51
C ARG A 118 -11.50 -9.24 7.82
N TYR A 119 -10.29 -8.76 7.47
CA TYR A 119 -9.02 -9.40 7.83
C TYR A 119 -8.36 -8.61 8.95
N ARG A 120 -7.92 -9.29 10.02
CA ARG A 120 -7.05 -8.73 11.05
C ARG A 120 -5.61 -8.85 10.63
N TRP A 121 -4.84 -7.79 10.77
CA TRP A 121 -3.41 -7.84 10.57
C TRP A 121 -2.74 -8.52 11.76
N ILE A 122 -1.91 -9.53 11.46
CA ILE A 122 -1.10 -10.27 12.44
C ILE A 122 0.36 -9.86 12.26
N ARG A 123 1.01 -9.55 13.34
CA ARG A 123 2.44 -9.22 13.36
C ARG A 123 3.12 -10.03 14.48
N GLN A 124 4.17 -10.80 14.13
CA GLN A 124 4.88 -11.66 15.09
C GLN A 124 3.95 -12.59 15.89
N GLY A 125 2.92 -13.12 15.24
CA GLY A 125 1.97 -14.06 15.86
C GLY A 125 0.80 -13.41 16.61
N GLU A 126 0.82 -12.09 16.84
CA GLU A 126 -0.21 -11.37 17.61
C GLU A 126 -1.02 -10.42 16.72
N ASP A 127 -2.27 -10.10 17.12
CA ASP A 127 -3.07 -9.08 16.47
C ASP A 127 -2.36 -7.72 16.58
N ALA A 128 -2.07 -7.09 15.44
CA ALA A 128 -1.53 -5.73 15.42
C ALA A 128 -2.61 -4.73 15.86
N VAL A 129 -2.25 -3.83 16.76
CA VAL A 129 -3.15 -2.82 17.29
C VAL A 129 -2.69 -1.41 16.97
N ASP A 130 -3.64 -0.49 16.85
CA ASP A 130 -3.37 0.94 16.72
C ASP A 130 -3.00 1.58 18.08
N ALA A 131 -2.82 2.89 18.10
CA ALA A 131 -2.45 3.63 19.32
C ALA A 131 -3.56 3.61 20.41
N SER A 132 -4.79 3.26 20.07
CA SER A 132 -5.91 3.10 21.01
C SER A 132 -6.02 1.68 21.57
N GLY A 133 -5.21 0.73 21.07
CA GLY A 133 -5.31 -0.69 21.37
C GLY A 133 -6.34 -1.43 20.52
N THR A 134 -6.91 -0.77 19.50
CA THR A 134 -7.87 -1.40 18.59
C THR A 134 -7.14 -2.22 17.53
N ALA A 135 -7.59 -3.46 17.29
CA ALA A 135 -7.01 -4.33 16.26
C ALA A 135 -7.12 -3.69 14.87
N VAL A 136 -6.00 -3.67 14.14
CA VAL A 136 -5.97 -3.18 12.75
C VAL A 136 -6.66 -4.18 11.85
N GLN A 137 -7.66 -3.72 11.11
CA GLN A 137 -8.47 -4.53 10.23
C GLN A 137 -8.58 -3.90 8.84
N VAL A 138 -8.69 -4.74 7.83
CA VAL A 138 -8.86 -4.32 6.43
C VAL A 138 -9.96 -5.15 5.76
N ASP A 139 -10.56 -4.59 4.71
CA ASP A 139 -11.63 -5.27 3.97
C ASP A 139 -11.03 -6.30 2.99
N ALA A 140 -9.84 -6.02 2.44
CA ALA A 140 -9.16 -6.87 1.48
C ALA A 140 -7.64 -6.87 1.68
N VAL A 141 -6.98 -7.94 1.24
CA VAL A 141 -5.52 -8.07 1.20
C VAL A 141 -5.09 -8.39 -0.22
N LEU A 142 -4.32 -7.50 -0.83
CA LEU A 142 -3.69 -7.71 -2.13
C LEU A 142 -2.24 -8.15 -1.94
N LEU A 143 -1.90 -9.30 -2.50
CA LEU A 143 -0.53 -9.81 -2.56
C LEU A 143 -0.03 -9.66 -3.99
N GLY A 144 0.65 -8.55 -4.28
CA GLY A 144 1.20 -8.25 -5.61
C GLY A 144 2.63 -8.74 -5.73
N ARG A 145 2.95 -9.56 -6.73
CA ARG A 145 4.34 -9.90 -7.04
C ARG A 145 5.01 -8.74 -7.76
N VAL A 146 6.23 -8.42 -7.36
CA VAL A 146 7.06 -7.37 -7.95
C VAL A 146 8.44 -7.90 -8.28
N GLU A 147 9.06 -7.37 -9.33
CA GLU A 147 10.49 -7.49 -9.51
C GLU A 147 11.19 -6.56 -8.54
N ALA A 148 12.16 -7.08 -7.81
CA ALA A 148 13.00 -6.27 -6.94
C ALA A 148 14.44 -6.78 -7.01
N ARG A 149 15.39 -5.85 -7.00
CA ARG A 149 16.82 -6.15 -7.01
C ARG A 149 17.60 -5.05 -6.31
N GLU A 150 18.73 -5.37 -5.78
CA GLU A 150 19.65 -4.37 -5.25
C GLU A 150 20.14 -3.44 -6.37
N ILE A 151 20.27 -2.16 -6.05
CA ILE A 151 20.88 -1.18 -6.94
C ILE A 151 22.41 -1.39 -6.84
N PRO A 152 23.10 -1.74 -7.94
CA PRO A 152 24.54 -2.00 -7.89
C PRO A 152 25.31 -0.81 -7.31
N GLN A 153 26.24 -1.10 -6.41
CA GLN A 153 27.14 -0.11 -5.78
C GLN A 153 26.41 0.99 -4.98
N ASP A 154 25.16 0.81 -4.61
CA ASP A 154 24.47 1.74 -3.72
C ASP A 154 24.93 1.52 -2.28
N PRO A 155 25.61 2.52 -1.65
CA PRO A 155 26.16 2.37 -0.30
C PRO A 155 25.08 2.25 0.79
N ALA A 156 23.83 2.57 0.47
CA ALA A 156 22.69 2.46 1.38
C ALA A 156 21.89 1.15 1.18
N GLY A 157 22.33 0.24 0.29
CA GLY A 157 21.65 -1.01 0.00
C GLY A 157 20.20 -0.84 -0.47
N ARG A 158 19.94 0.21 -1.26
CA ARG A 158 18.59 0.48 -1.75
C ARG A 158 18.18 -0.52 -2.82
N LEU A 159 16.89 -0.77 -2.89
CA LEU A 159 16.30 -1.64 -3.89
C LEU A 159 15.69 -0.85 -5.04
N TYR A 160 15.88 -1.34 -6.25
CA TYR A 160 14.97 -1.09 -7.35
C TYR A 160 13.75 -2.01 -7.17
N VAL A 161 12.55 -1.46 -7.34
CA VAL A 161 11.29 -2.20 -7.28
C VAL A 161 10.44 -1.76 -8.47
N ALA A 162 10.07 -2.70 -9.33
CA ALA A 162 9.17 -2.43 -10.45
C ALA A 162 7.72 -2.31 -9.96
N VAL A 163 7.03 -1.26 -10.38
CA VAL A 163 5.68 -0.94 -9.91
C VAL A 163 4.66 -0.81 -11.04
N GLU A 164 4.98 -1.30 -12.23
CA GLU A 164 4.07 -1.26 -13.41
C GLU A 164 2.85 -2.18 -13.24
N GLY A 165 2.99 -3.20 -12.39
CA GLY A 165 1.98 -4.24 -12.18
C GLY A 165 2.59 -5.64 -12.24
N GLY A 166 1.77 -6.65 -12.01
CA GLY A 166 2.26 -8.03 -12.01
C GLY A 166 1.21 -9.04 -11.60
N PRO A 167 1.60 -10.32 -11.47
CA PRO A 167 0.73 -11.34 -10.90
C PRO A 167 0.31 -10.96 -9.48
N ALA A 168 -0.91 -11.30 -9.11
CA ALA A 168 -1.43 -11.00 -7.78
C ALA A 168 -2.39 -12.06 -7.29
N THR A 169 -2.53 -12.10 -5.97
CA THR A 169 -3.58 -12.81 -5.26
C THR A 169 -4.36 -11.80 -4.41
N LEU A 170 -5.67 -11.78 -4.57
CA LEU A 170 -6.58 -10.96 -3.76
C LEU A 170 -7.32 -11.84 -2.78
N LEU A 171 -7.20 -11.53 -1.49
CA LEU A 171 -8.04 -12.10 -0.44
C LEU A 171 -9.16 -11.11 -0.13
N TRP A 172 -10.40 -11.52 -0.30
CA TRP A 172 -11.57 -10.69 -0.03
C TRP A 172 -12.74 -11.57 0.42
N ARG A 173 -13.40 -11.20 1.52
CA ARG A 173 -14.56 -11.92 2.09
C ARG A 173 -14.30 -13.41 2.35
N GLY A 174 -13.11 -13.77 2.83
CA GLY A 174 -12.74 -15.16 3.10
C GLY A 174 -12.51 -15.99 1.84
N THR A 175 -12.36 -15.36 0.68
CA THR A 175 -12.08 -16.03 -0.59
C THR A 175 -10.75 -15.56 -1.18
N VAL A 176 -10.25 -16.35 -2.12
CA VAL A 176 -9.01 -16.08 -2.86
C VAL A 176 -9.32 -15.97 -4.33
N GLN A 177 -8.77 -14.94 -4.96
CA GLN A 177 -8.81 -14.75 -6.40
C GLN A 177 -7.39 -14.54 -6.91
N HIS A 178 -7.04 -15.19 -8.01
CA HIS A 178 -5.77 -15.00 -8.69
C HIS A 178 -5.95 -14.13 -9.93
N GLY A 179 -4.98 -13.27 -10.21
CA GLY A 179 -5.07 -12.35 -11.33
C GLY A 179 -3.82 -11.48 -11.45
N ARG A 180 -4.03 -10.23 -11.80
CA ARG A 180 -2.96 -9.23 -11.95
C ARG A 180 -3.34 -7.94 -11.25
N TRP A 181 -2.34 -7.26 -10.70
CA TRP A 181 -2.47 -5.91 -10.17
C TRP A 181 -1.87 -4.88 -11.12
N SER A 182 -2.33 -3.65 -11.05
CA SER A 182 -1.72 -2.47 -11.65
C SER A 182 -1.99 -1.24 -10.80
N VAL A 183 -1.25 -0.15 -11.06
CA VAL A 183 -1.48 1.14 -10.37
C VAL A 183 -1.84 2.27 -11.33
N ASP A 184 -2.00 2.00 -12.61
CA ASP A 184 -2.33 3.02 -13.59
C ASP A 184 -3.75 3.56 -13.37
N GLY A 185 -3.84 4.85 -13.00
CA GLY A 185 -5.11 5.49 -12.63
C GLY A 185 -5.72 4.95 -11.34
N GLY A 186 -4.89 4.41 -10.42
CA GLY A 186 -5.27 3.86 -9.13
C GLY A 186 -4.93 2.38 -8.95
N LEU A 187 -4.97 1.90 -7.71
CA LEU A 187 -4.67 0.49 -7.42
C LEU A 187 -5.83 -0.40 -7.85
N ARG A 188 -5.58 -1.31 -8.79
CA ARG A 188 -6.57 -2.21 -9.39
C ARG A 188 -6.12 -3.66 -9.30
N PHE A 189 -7.10 -4.55 -9.33
CA PHE A 189 -6.91 -5.97 -9.50
C PHE A 189 -7.84 -6.48 -10.61
N VAL A 190 -7.30 -7.26 -11.53
CA VAL A 190 -8.06 -7.93 -12.59
C VAL A 190 -7.89 -9.44 -12.40
N ALA A 191 -8.98 -10.13 -12.10
CA ALA A 191 -9.00 -11.58 -11.93
C ALA A 191 -8.76 -12.30 -13.28
N HIS A 192 -8.43 -13.60 -13.23
CA HIS A 192 -8.18 -14.39 -14.45
C HIS A 192 -9.40 -14.50 -15.36
N ASP A 193 -10.61 -14.37 -14.82
CA ASP A 193 -11.87 -14.34 -15.60
C ASP A 193 -12.16 -12.99 -16.25
N GLY A 194 -11.28 -12.00 -16.07
CA GLY A 194 -11.41 -10.63 -16.58
C GLY A 194 -12.21 -9.70 -15.66
N THR A 195 -12.68 -10.16 -14.50
CA THR A 195 -13.37 -9.30 -13.52
C THR A 195 -12.39 -8.29 -12.94
N GLU A 196 -12.69 -7.01 -13.11
CA GLU A 196 -11.90 -5.90 -12.53
C GLU A 196 -12.47 -5.51 -11.17
N VAL A 197 -11.58 -5.40 -10.18
CA VAL A 197 -11.89 -4.95 -8.82
C VAL A 197 -11.10 -3.68 -8.52
N SER A 198 -11.81 -2.58 -8.29
CA SER A 198 -11.18 -1.36 -7.78
C SER A 198 -10.94 -1.50 -6.28
N LEU A 199 -9.68 -1.49 -5.90
CA LEU A 199 -9.26 -1.65 -4.51
C LEU A 199 -9.37 -0.36 -3.70
N GLU A 200 -9.59 0.76 -4.35
CA GLU A 200 -9.78 2.07 -3.70
C GLU A 200 -11.13 2.22 -3.01
N ALA A 201 -12.13 1.43 -3.43
CA ALA A 201 -13.44 1.40 -2.79
C ALA A 201 -13.46 0.65 -1.46
N MET A 202 -12.35 0.03 -1.07
CA MET A 202 -12.20 -0.81 0.11
C MET A 202 -10.98 -0.37 0.91
N MET A 203 -10.97 -0.60 2.22
CA MET A 203 -9.75 -0.53 3.01
C MET A 203 -8.89 -1.74 2.65
N THR A 204 -7.97 -1.56 1.71
CA THR A 204 -7.12 -2.62 1.19
C THR A 204 -5.71 -2.52 1.75
N TRP A 205 -5.17 -3.63 2.22
CA TRP A 205 -3.74 -3.75 2.48
C TRP A 205 -3.07 -4.33 1.24
N ALA A 206 -2.19 -3.57 0.61
CA ALA A 206 -1.39 -4.05 -0.51
C ALA A 206 0.01 -4.42 -0.02
N ALA A 207 0.37 -5.69 -0.14
CA ALA A 207 1.70 -6.21 0.12
C ALA A 207 2.37 -6.53 -1.23
N PHE A 208 3.46 -5.82 -1.54
CA PHE A 208 4.25 -6.05 -2.75
C PHE A 208 5.41 -6.98 -2.43
N LEU A 209 5.29 -8.21 -2.91
CA LEU A 209 6.17 -9.33 -2.58
C LEU A 209 7.33 -9.42 -3.58
N PRO A 210 8.57 -9.12 -3.16
CA PRO A 210 9.76 -9.35 -3.95
C PRO A 210 10.02 -10.86 -4.14
N PRO A 211 10.96 -11.27 -5.02
CA PRO A 211 11.20 -12.68 -5.32
C PRO A 211 11.55 -13.57 -4.11
N TRP A 212 12.12 -12.99 -3.07
CA TRP A 212 12.51 -13.71 -1.83
C TRP A 212 11.42 -13.78 -0.77
N ALA A 213 10.30 -13.08 -0.95
CA ALA A 213 9.18 -13.14 0.00
C ALA A 213 8.19 -14.23 -0.40
N GLU A 214 7.72 -15.00 0.57
CA GLU A 214 6.76 -16.08 0.37
C GLU A 214 5.43 -15.75 1.07
N ALA A 215 4.33 -16.15 0.43
CA ALA A 215 3.00 -16.05 1.01
C ALA A 215 2.33 -17.42 1.00
N THR A 216 1.89 -17.86 2.18
CA THR A 216 1.21 -19.14 2.38
C THR A 216 -0.23 -18.88 2.81
N LEU A 217 -1.19 -19.32 2.00
CA LEU A 217 -2.62 -19.27 2.33
C LEU A 217 -2.95 -20.26 3.47
N ARG A 218 -3.94 -19.93 4.28
CA ARG A 218 -4.44 -20.76 5.39
C ARG A 218 -5.91 -21.08 5.20
#